data_fce36b39b4abc3643d1ffa8dc4da02cb
#
_entry.id   fce36b39b4abc3643d1ffa8dc4da02cb
#
_cell.length_a   1.000
_cell.length_b   1.000
_cell.length_c   1.000
_cell.angle_alpha   90.00
_cell.angle_beta   90.00
_cell.angle_gamma   90.00
#
_symmetry.space_group_name_H-M   'P 1'
#
loop_
_entity.id
_entity.type
_entity.pdbx_description
1 polymer ?
#
loop_
_entity_poly.entity_id
_entity_poly.type
_entity_poly.pdbx_seq_one_letter_code
_entity_poly.pdbx_strand_id
1 'polypeptide(L)'
;QFQNDKHHKLNRLQASLLMAGIMLDTKNFTARVTSRTFDVASYLRTRGSDSLEIHQIAATDFEEYRQINELILRGKNITEDIILVCGDESTSYDNVVPSKAADAILDMAGIEAVFVVTKNVKDFVAISARSRSKVNVQRIMEALGGGGHFNLAAAQVYDQSIVEVQVQLMNRILEELQEE
;
A
#
# COMPACT_ATOMS: atom_id res chain seq x y z
N GLN A 1 -5.16 -19.09 -18.47
CA GLN A 1 -5.80 -20.39 -18.34
C GLN A 1 -7.20 -20.38 -18.97
N PHE A 2 -8.10 -19.46 -18.57
CA PHE A 2 -9.47 -19.32 -19.13
C PHE A 2 -9.50 -18.97 -20.61
N GLN A 3 -8.46 -18.35 -21.16
CA GLN A 3 -8.39 -17.97 -22.57
C GLN A 3 -8.43 -19.16 -23.53
N ASN A 4 -7.87 -20.29 -23.11
CA ASN A 4 -7.76 -21.51 -23.88
C ASN A 4 -8.85 -22.55 -23.57
N ASP A 5 -9.69 -22.31 -22.56
CA ASP A 5 -10.75 -23.21 -22.16
C ASP A 5 -12.02 -22.92 -22.96
N LYS A 6 -12.36 -23.83 -23.88
CA LYS A 6 -13.55 -23.73 -24.73
C LYS A 6 -14.86 -23.89 -23.97
N HIS A 7 -14.83 -24.41 -22.74
CA HIS A 7 -16.00 -24.70 -21.93
C HIS A 7 -16.37 -23.58 -20.96
N HIS A 8 -15.42 -22.72 -20.59
CA HIS A 8 -15.64 -21.59 -19.66
C HIS A 8 -15.63 -20.25 -20.40
N LYS A 9 -16.82 -19.74 -20.69
CA LYS A 9 -16.99 -18.38 -21.24
C LYS A 9 -17.21 -17.42 -20.08
N LEU A 10 -16.24 -16.53 -19.84
CA LEU A 10 -16.40 -15.43 -18.90
C LEU A 10 -17.61 -14.57 -19.33
N ASN A 11 -18.47 -14.23 -18.37
CA ASN A 11 -19.48 -13.19 -18.57
C ASN A 11 -18.88 -11.79 -18.35
N ARG A 12 -19.64 -10.75 -18.65
CA ARG A 12 -19.22 -9.34 -18.54
C ARG A 12 -18.72 -8.99 -17.14
N LEU A 13 -19.49 -9.33 -16.10
CA LEU A 13 -19.12 -9.03 -14.71
C LEU A 13 -17.84 -9.73 -14.29
N GLN A 14 -17.69 -11.01 -14.61
CA GLN A 14 -16.46 -11.76 -14.33
C GLN A 14 -15.25 -11.15 -15.05
N ALA A 15 -15.42 -10.73 -16.31
CA ALA A 15 -14.36 -10.06 -17.05
C ALA A 15 -13.99 -8.71 -16.42
N SER A 16 -14.96 -7.93 -15.95
CA SER A 16 -14.75 -6.65 -15.26
C SER A 16 -14.04 -6.85 -13.91
N LEU A 17 -14.42 -7.86 -13.10
CA LEU A 17 -13.78 -8.17 -11.83
C LEU A 17 -12.32 -8.61 -12.02
N LEU A 18 -12.03 -9.47 -12.99
CA LEU A 18 -10.67 -9.90 -13.31
C LEU A 18 -9.81 -8.72 -13.81
N MET A 19 -10.37 -7.85 -14.63
CA MET A 19 -9.68 -6.65 -15.09
C MET A 19 -9.39 -5.70 -13.93
N ALA A 20 -10.35 -5.47 -13.03
CA ALA A 20 -10.15 -4.67 -11.82
C ALA A 20 -9.02 -5.23 -10.95
N GLY A 21 -8.96 -6.55 -10.77
CA GLY A 21 -7.87 -7.23 -10.05
C GLY A 21 -6.51 -7.03 -10.71
N ILE A 22 -6.42 -7.13 -12.04
CA ILE A 22 -5.18 -6.84 -12.79
C ILE A 22 -4.77 -5.38 -12.59
N MET A 23 -5.70 -4.43 -12.72
CA MET A 23 -5.41 -3.00 -12.56
C MET A 23 -4.93 -2.69 -11.14
N LEU A 24 -5.53 -3.31 -10.12
CA LEU A 24 -5.11 -3.15 -8.73
C LEU A 24 -3.68 -3.68 -8.50
N ASP A 25 -3.42 -4.93 -8.90
CA ASP A 25 -2.10 -5.57 -8.69
C ASP A 25 -0.98 -4.88 -9.48
N THR A 26 -1.29 -4.34 -10.64
CA THR A 26 -0.32 -3.68 -11.53
C THR A 26 -0.26 -2.16 -11.33
N LYS A 27 -0.93 -1.60 -10.33
CA LYS A 27 -1.06 -0.15 -10.13
C LYS A 27 -1.45 0.54 -11.45
N ASN A 28 -2.57 0.15 -12.04
CA ASN A 28 -3.05 0.64 -13.34
C ASN A 28 -2.04 0.47 -14.48
N PHE A 29 -1.45 -0.72 -14.61
CA PHE A 29 -0.45 -1.07 -15.61
C PHE A 29 0.87 -0.29 -15.53
N THR A 30 1.22 0.23 -14.36
CA THR A 30 2.49 0.94 -14.13
C THR A 30 3.57 0.07 -13.50
N ALA A 31 3.21 -1.03 -12.85
CA ALA A 31 4.13 -1.93 -12.16
C ALA A 31 3.83 -3.41 -12.46
N ARG A 32 4.86 -4.24 -12.46
CA ARG A 32 4.77 -5.71 -12.62
C ARG A 32 4.00 -6.17 -13.87
N VAL A 33 4.11 -5.43 -14.96
CA VAL A 33 3.46 -5.74 -16.23
C VAL A 33 4.39 -6.41 -17.22
N THR A 34 3.83 -7.31 -18.02
CA THR A 34 4.49 -7.95 -19.15
C THR A 34 3.58 -7.87 -20.38
N SER A 35 4.10 -8.23 -21.57
CA SER A 35 3.24 -8.35 -22.78
C SER A 35 2.03 -9.25 -22.54
N ARG A 36 2.22 -10.34 -21.78
CA ARG A 36 1.11 -11.25 -21.42
C ARG A 36 0.03 -10.58 -20.56
N THR A 37 0.39 -9.62 -19.71
CA THR A 37 -0.59 -8.84 -18.95
C THR A 37 -1.53 -8.07 -19.88
N PHE A 38 -0.96 -7.44 -20.91
CA PHE A 38 -1.76 -6.72 -21.92
C PHE A 38 -2.59 -7.65 -22.82
N ASP A 39 -2.07 -8.84 -23.16
CA ASP A 39 -2.84 -9.85 -23.91
C ASP A 39 -4.06 -10.29 -23.12
N VAL A 40 -3.91 -10.54 -21.81
CA VAL A 40 -5.02 -10.91 -20.93
C VAL A 40 -6.00 -9.75 -20.79
N ALA A 41 -5.54 -8.52 -20.62
CA ALA A 41 -6.40 -7.34 -20.55
C ALA A 41 -7.20 -7.16 -21.84
N SER A 42 -6.56 -7.32 -23.02
CA SER A 42 -7.23 -7.29 -24.32
C SER A 42 -8.30 -8.37 -24.42
N TYR A 43 -7.99 -9.61 -24.02
CA TYR A 43 -8.98 -10.70 -23.99
C TYR A 43 -10.17 -10.35 -23.09
N LEU A 44 -9.94 -9.83 -21.89
CA LEU A 44 -11.03 -9.44 -20.97
C LEU A 44 -11.92 -8.35 -21.58
N ARG A 45 -11.34 -7.40 -22.35
CA ARG A 45 -12.12 -6.40 -23.13
C ARG A 45 -13.00 -7.06 -24.17
N THR A 46 -12.53 -8.06 -24.91
CA THR A 46 -13.34 -8.81 -25.88
C THR A 46 -14.46 -9.62 -25.20
N ARG A 47 -14.30 -9.95 -23.91
CA ARG A 47 -15.32 -10.60 -23.08
C ARG A 47 -16.30 -9.61 -22.44
N GLY A 48 -16.20 -8.33 -22.80
CA GLY A 48 -17.13 -7.28 -22.40
C GLY A 48 -16.82 -6.62 -21.06
N SER A 49 -15.55 -6.70 -20.56
CA SER A 49 -15.19 -5.92 -19.38
C SER A 49 -15.47 -4.43 -19.59
N ASP A 50 -16.12 -3.82 -18.60
CA ASP A 50 -16.63 -2.45 -18.69
C ASP A 50 -15.85 -1.51 -17.80
N SER A 51 -15.39 -0.38 -18.36
CA SER A 51 -14.58 0.60 -17.64
C SER A 51 -15.35 1.26 -16.50
N LEU A 52 -16.64 1.49 -16.65
CA LEU A 52 -17.47 2.09 -15.60
C LEU A 52 -17.66 1.13 -14.43
N GLU A 53 -17.94 -0.15 -14.73
CA GLU A 53 -18.02 -1.20 -13.69
C GLU A 53 -16.69 -1.33 -12.93
N ILE A 54 -15.54 -1.33 -13.64
CA ILE A 54 -14.21 -1.39 -13.05
C ILE A 54 -13.99 -0.20 -12.13
N HIS A 55 -14.33 1.00 -12.59
CA HIS A 55 -14.19 2.22 -11.79
C HIS A 55 -15.06 2.17 -10.52
N GLN A 56 -16.29 1.68 -10.63
CA GLN A 56 -17.18 1.52 -9.47
C GLN A 56 -16.67 0.48 -8.46
N ILE A 57 -16.11 -0.64 -8.94
CA ILE A 57 -15.51 -1.69 -8.08
C ILE A 57 -14.28 -1.15 -7.34
N ALA A 58 -13.48 -0.31 -7.99
CA ALA A 58 -12.25 0.27 -7.44
C ALA A 58 -12.49 1.59 -6.67
N ALA A 59 -13.72 2.08 -6.61
CA ALA A 59 -14.03 3.35 -5.97
C ALA A 59 -13.75 3.28 -4.46
N THR A 60 -13.08 4.30 -3.96
CA THR A 60 -12.90 4.52 -2.52
C THR A 60 -14.09 5.34 -2.01
N ASP A 61 -14.65 4.98 -0.87
CA ASP A 61 -15.72 5.80 -0.27
C ASP A 61 -15.16 7.13 0.28
N PHE A 62 -16.07 8.08 0.52
CA PHE A 62 -15.66 9.43 0.92
C PHE A 62 -14.97 9.46 2.28
N GLU A 63 -15.41 8.66 3.24
CA GLU A 63 -14.84 8.64 4.59
C GLU A 63 -13.43 8.02 4.57
N GLU A 64 -13.24 6.92 3.87
CA GLU A 64 -11.92 6.32 3.66
C GLU A 64 -10.97 7.32 2.97
N TYR A 65 -11.44 7.99 1.92
CA TYR A 65 -10.66 9.02 1.22
C TYR A 65 -10.26 10.17 2.15
N ARG A 66 -11.16 10.63 3.01
CA ARG A 66 -10.91 11.67 4.00
C ARG A 66 -9.82 11.25 4.99
N GLN A 67 -9.94 10.06 5.56
CA GLN A 67 -8.97 9.51 6.51
C GLN A 67 -7.57 9.34 5.90
N ILE A 68 -7.49 8.86 4.65
CA ILE A 68 -6.22 8.76 3.92
C ILE A 68 -5.56 10.14 3.78
N ASN A 69 -6.32 11.16 3.36
CA ASN A 69 -5.79 12.51 3.19
C ASN A 69 -5.39 13.17 4.51
N GLU A 70 -6.14 12.93 5.59
CA GLU A 70 -5.76 13.41 6.93
C GLU A 70 -4.42 12.83 7.39
N LEU A 71 -4.15 11.55 7.12
CA LEU A 71 -2.84 10.94 7.39
C LEU A 71 -1.75 11.55 6.51
N ILE A 72 -1.99 11.71 5.20
CA ILE A 72 -1.03 12.30 4.27
C ILE A 72 -0.60 13.70 4.74
N LEU A 73 -1.53 14.53 5.17
CA LEU A 73 -1.26 15.89 5.66
C LEU A 73 -0.44 15.93 6.98
N ARG A 74 -0.36 14.82 7.71
CA ARG A 74 0.48 14.68 8.91
C ARG A 74 1.93 14.27 8.58
N GLY A 75 2.26 14.05 7.32
CA GLY A 75 3.59 13.66 6.87
C GLY A 75 4.66 14.68 7.27
N LYS A 76 5.74 14.17 7.85
CA LYS A 76 6.93 14.96 8.22
C LYS A 76 8.16 14.35 7.58
N ASN A 77 9.03 15.19 7.04
CA ASN A 77 10.29 14.74 6.48
C ASN A 77 11.24 14.29 7.60
N ILE A 78 11.79 13.08 7.47
CA ILE A 78 12.94 12.61 8.26
C ILE A 78 14.23 13.04 7.55
N THR A 79 14.27 12.80 6.24
CA THR A 79 15.29 13.30 5.30
C THR A 79 14.59 14.02 4.15
N GLU A 80 15.31 14.42 3.11
CA GLU A 80 14.71 15.06 1.92
C GLU A 80 13.71 14.13 1.20
N ASP A 81 13.90 12.82 1.30
CA ASP A 81 13.18 11.80 0.53
C ASP A 81 12.49 10.72 1.39
N ILE A 82 12.55 10.83 2.74
CA ILE A 82 11.88 9.90 3.66
C ILE A 82 10.82 10.62 4.49
N ILE A 83 9.61 10.11 4.45
CA ILE A 83 8.45 10.66 5.15
C ILE A 83 8.02 9.74 6.29
N LEU A 84 7.78 10.32 7.46
CA LEU A 84 7.11 9.68 8.59
C LEU A 84 5.75 10.33 8.81
N VAL A 85 4.73 9.51 8.92
CA VAL A 85 3.36 9.89 9.29
C VAL A 85 3.02 9.26 10.62
N CYS A 86 2.57 10.06 11.58
CA CYS A 86 2.02 9.56 12.83
C CYS A 86 0.56 9.96 12.93
N GLY A 87 -0.33 8.98 13.13
CA GLY A 87 -1.73 9.21 13.44
C GLY A 87 -1.92 9.84 14.82
N ASP A 88 -3.16 10.05 15.20
CA ASP A 88 -3.55 10.54 16.51
C ASP A 88 -3.85 9.37 17.45
N GLU A 89 -3.47 9.47 18.73
CA GLU A 89 -3.76 8.44 19.75
C GLU A 89 -5.26 8.21 19.98
N SER A 90 -6.06 9.22 19.71
CA SER A 90 -7.53 9.15 19.86
C SER A 90 -8.25 8.54 18.67
N THR A 91 -7.54 8.34 17.54
CA THR A 91 -8.11 7.84 16.27
C THR A 91 -7.54 6.48 15.93
N SER A 92 -8.42 5.49 15.76
CA SER A 92 -8.03 4.15 15.33
C SER A 92 -8.42 3.90 13.89
N TYR A 93 -7.55 3.20 13.17
CA TYR A 93 -7.73 2.86 11.76
C TYR A 93 -7.74 1.34 11.57
N ASP A 94 -8.35 0.86 10.50
CA ASP A 94 -8.07 -0.48 9.99
C ASP A 94 -6.69 -0.53 9.31
N ASN A 95 -6.30 -1.69 8.76
CA ASN A 95 -5.01 -1.81 8.08
C ASN A 95 -5.01 -1.19 6.66
N VAL A 96 -6.17 -0.90 6.10
CA VAL A 96 -6.31 -0.44 4.70
C VAL A 96 -5.94 1.03 4.58
N VAL A 97 -6.48 1.88 5.43
CA VAL A 97 -6.26 3.34 5.39
C VAL A 97 -4.78 3.72 5.51
N PRO A 98 -4.01 3.22 6.53
CA PRO A 98 -2.58 3.54 6.62
C PRO A 98 -1.76 2.99 5.45
N SER A 99 -2.11 1.82 4.92
CA SER A 99 -1.45 1.23 3.77
C SER A 99 -1.66 2.06 2.50
N LYS A 100 -2.91 2.51 2.24
CA LYS A 100 -3.23 3.38 1.11
C LYS A 100 -2.58 4.77 1.25
N ALA A 101 -2.49 5.32 2.45
CA ALA A 101 -1.78 6.56 2.71
C ALA A 101 -0.27 6.42 2.40
N ALA A 102 0.35 5.31 2.82
CA ALA A 102 1.74 5.01 2.50
C ALA A 102 1.97 4.89 0.99
N ASP A 103 1.10 4.14 0.28
CA ASP A 103 1.19 4.01 -1.17
C ASP A 103 1.05 5.37 -1.88
N ALA A 104 0.09 6.20 -1.46
CA ALA A 104 -0.15 7.51 -2.06
C ALA A 104 1.03 8.48 -1.85
N ILE A 105 1.67 8.48 -0.68
CA ILE A 105 2.85 9.30 -0.40
C ILE A 105 4.04 8.80 -1.23
N LEU A 106 4.27 7.48 -1.29
CA LEU A 106 5.37 6.92 -2.07
C LEU A 106 5.26 7.24 -3.56
N ASP A 107 4.03 7.37 -4.10
CA ASP A 107 3.81 7.71 -5.51
C ASP A 107 4.15 9.20 -5.82
N MET A 108 4.37 10.04 -4.80
CA MET A 108 4.81 11.44 -4.99
C MET A 108 6.26 11.52 -5.49
N ALA A 109 6.57 12.54 -6.28
CA ALA A 109 7.91 12.75 -6.81
C ALA A 109 8.91 13.05 -5.68
N GLY A 110 10.10 12.46 -5.76
CA GLY A 110 11.19 12.71 -4.80
C GLY A 110 11.09 11.91 -3.50
N ILE A 111 10.06 11.08 -3.30
CA ILE A 111 9.94 10.25 -2.11
C ILE A 111 10.55 8.86 -2.37
N GLU A 112 11.49 8.45 -1.54
CA GLU A 112 12.13 7.14 -1.56
C GLU A 112 11.50 6.14 -0.58
N ALA A 113 11.16 6.60 0.63
CA ALA A 113 10.51 5.74 1.62
C ALA A 113 9.47 6.50 2.45
N VAL A 114 8.50 5.76 2.95
CA VAL A 114 7.45 6.28 3.83
C VAL A 114 7.10 5.27 4.90
N PHE A 115 6.89 5.77 6.11
CA PHE A 115 6.46 5.00 7.27
C PHE A 115 5.20 5.66 7.84
N VAL A 116 4.13 4.88 7.98
CA VAL A 116 2.86 5.36 8.55
C VAL A 116 2.58 4.59 9.84
N VAL A 117 2.54 5.29 10.96
CA VAL A 117 2.34 4.75 12.31
C VAL A 117 0.96 5.17 12.79
N THR A 118 0.10 4.22 13.10
CA THR A 118 -1.29 4.51 13.53
C THR A 118 -1.74 3.54 14.61
N LYS A 119 -2.71 3.95 15.43
CA LYS A 119 -3.43 3.04 16.30
C LYS A 119 -4.40 2.19 15.47
N ASN A 120 -4.39 0.88 15.69
CA ASN A 120 -5.30 -0.04 15.02
C ASN A 120 -6.59 -0.24 15.82
N VAL A 121 -7.71 -0.51 15.15
CA VAL A 121 -9.00 -0.83 15.78
C VAL A 121 -8.96 -2.09 16.67
N LYS A 122 -7.93 -2.92 16.54
CA LYS A 122 -7.67 -4.13 17.37
C LYS A 122 -6.70 -3.86 18.54
N ASP A 123 -6.52 -2.60 18.91
CA ASP A 123 -5.74 -2.14 20.07
C ASP A 123 -4.24 -2.50 20.04
N PHE A 124 -3.60 -2.30 18.90
CA PHE A 124 -2.15 -2.29 18.73
C PHE A 124 -1.73 -1.08 17.87
N VAL A 125 -0.45 -0.73 17.89
CA VAL A 125 0.13 0.26 16.98
C VAL A 125 0.58 -0.47 15.71
N ALA A 126 0.04 -0.07 14.57
CA ALA A 126 0.38 -0.59 13.26
C ALA A 126 1.42 0.32 12.59
N ILE A 127 2.41 -0.27 11.95
CA ILE A 127 3.34 0.43 11.07
C ILE A 127 3.17 -0.12 9.67
N SER A 128 2.89 0.75 8.70
CA SER A 128 2.94 0.43 7.28
C SER A 128 4.14 1.12 6.65
N ALA A 129 5.06 0.34 6.08
CA ALA A 129 6.29 0.84 5.50
C ALA A 129 6.35 0.52 4.00
N ARG A 130 6.79 1.50 3.22
CA ARG A 130 7.00 1.39 1.77
C ARG A 130 8.32 2.03 1.38
N SER A 131 8.98 1.47 0.38
CA SER A 131 10.16 2.09 -0.23
C SER A 131 10.24 1.79 -1.73
N ARG A 132 11.11 2.50 -2.43
CA ARG A 132 11.38 2.24 -3.85
C ARG A 132 12.54 1.25 -4.01
N SER A 133 13.76 1.65 -3.70
CA SER A 133 14.95 0.87 -4.03
C SER A 133 16.16 1.05 -3.10
N LYS A 134 16.21 2.10 -2.28
CA LYS A 134 17.36 2.38 -1.42
C LYS A 134 17.14 1.88 0.01
N VAL A 135 15.99 2.11 0.60
CA VAL A 135 15.71 1.77 2.00
C VAL A 135 15.12 0.37 2.11
N ASN A 136 15.77 -0.49 2.88
CA ASN A 136 15.24 -1.84 3.15
C ASN A 136 14.23 -1.81 4.30
N VAL A 137 12.95 -1.57 3.97
CA VAL A 137 11.90 -1.51 4.99
C VAL A 137 11.62 -2.86 5.67
N GLN A 138 12.01 -3.98 5.06
CA GLN A 138 11.89 -5.31 5.65
C GLN A 138 12.75 -5.41 6.93
N ARG A 139 14.05 -5.05 6.85
CA ARG A 139 14.98 -5.09 8.00
C ARG A 139 14.49 -4.22 9.14
N ILE A 140 14.02 -3.00 8.82
CA ILE A 140 13.48 -2.08 9.82
C ILE A 140 12.27 -2.68 10.52
N MET A 141 11.32 -3.26 9.77
CA MET A 141 10.12 -3.87 10.34
C MET A 141 10.41 -5.16 11.12
N GLU A 142 11.35 -6.00 10.67
CA GLU A 142 11.78 -7.20 11.40
C GLU A 142 12.38 -6.85 12.76
N ALA A 143 13.15 -5.75 12.86
CA ALA A 143 13.69 -5.25 14.13
C ALA A 143 12.60 -4.76 15.11
N LEU A 144 11.39 -4.50 14.63
CA LEU A 144 10.20 -4.12 15.40
C LEU A 144 9.20 -5.28 15.56
N GLY A 145 9.62 -6.51 15.30
CA GLY A 145 8.77 -7.70 15.42
C GLY A 145 7.78 -7.91 14.27
N GLY A 146 7.96 -7.18 13.18
CA GLY A 146 7.15 -7.30 11.95
C GLY A 146 7.84 -8.10 10.85
N GLY A 147 7.56 -7.76 9.59
CA GLY A 147 8.17 -8.39 8.43
C GLY A 147 7.59 -7.90 7.11
N GLY A 148 8.02 -8.53 6.04
CA GLY A 148 7.56 -8.20 4.68
C GLY A 148 8.61 -8.51 3.62
N HIS A 149 8.74 -7.60 2.68
CA HIS A 149 9.72 -7.63 1.60
C HIS A 149 10.52 -6.33 1.60
N PHE A 150 11.59 -6.28 0.82
CA PHE A 150 12.49 -5.13 0.75
C PHE A 150 11.76 -3.79 0.65
N ASN A 151 10.75 -3.68 -0.21
CA ASN A 151 10.04 -2.44 -0.53
C ASN A 151 8.60 -2.33 0.03
N LEU A 152 8.14 -3.35 0.75
CA LEU A 152 6.82 -3.39 1.35
C LEU A 152 6.87 -4.24 2.63
N ALA A 153 6.70 -3.62 3.79
CA ALA A 153 6.74 -4.31 5.06
C ALA A 153 5.78 -3.66 6.07
N ALA A 154 5.51 -4.36 7.17
CA ALA A 154 4.63 -3.89 8.22
C ALA A 154 5.04 -4.47 9.58
N ALA A 155 4.67 -3.78 10.67
CA ALA A 155 4.79 -4.30 12.02
C ALA A 155 3.53 -4.02 12.83
N GLN A 156 3.30 -4.85 13.86
CA GLN A 156 2.24 -4.68 14.86
C GLN A 156 2.91 -4.65 16.22
N VAL A 157 2.79 -3.53 16.93
CA VAL A 157 3.43 -3.33 18.22
C VAL A 157 2.34 -3.22 19.28
N TYR A 158 2.41 -4.10 20.27
CA TYR A 158 1.42 -4.19 21.35
C TYR A 158 1.91 -3.44 22.59
N ASP A 159 0.97 -3.02 23.43
CA ASP A 159 1.20 -2.42 24.73
C ASP A 159 2.12 -1.17 24.71
N GLN A 160 2.09 -0.42 23.60
CA GLN A 160 2.86 0.82 23.42
C GLN A 160 1.99 1.92 22.78
N SER A 161 2.36 3.17 23.04
CA SER A 161 1.79 4.35 22.40
C SER A 161 2.40 4.61 21.01
N ILE A 162 1.74 5.40 20.18
CA ILE A 162 2.28 5.86 18.89
C ILE A 162 3.62 6.59 19.11
N VAL A 163 3.75 7.38 20.18
CA VAL A 163 4.97 8.14 20.47
C VAL A 163 6.16 7.21 20.80
N GLU A 164 5.96 6.16 21.60
CA GLU A 164 7.00 5.18 21.91
C GLU A 164 7.44 4.42 20.66
N VAL A 165 6.48 3.97 19.86
CA VAL A 165 6.75 3.28 18.58
C VAL A 165 7.46 4.20 17.59
N GLN A 166 7.08 5.48 17.53
CA GLN A 166 7.75 6.47 16.70
C GLN A 166 9.23 6.61 17.03
N VAL A 167 9.58 6.69 18.34
CA VAL A 167 10.98 6.81 18.79
C VAL A 167 11.79 5.57 18.39
N GLN A 168 11.24 4.38 18.61
CA GLN A 168 11.91 3.12 18.21
C GLN A 168 12.11 3.05 16.70
N LEU A 169 11.07 3.37 15.92
CA LEU A 169 11.12 3.37 14.46
C LEU A 169 12.17 4.36 13.93
N MET A 170 12.21 5.58 14.49
CA MET A 170 13.22 6.59 14.10
C MET A 170 14.65 6.08 14.31
N ASN A 171 14.93 5.42 15.43
CA ASN A 171 16.24 4.85 15.69
C ASN A 171 16.59 3.78 14.64
N ARG A 172 15.65 2.89 14.30
CA ARG A 172 15.88 1.85 13.29
C ARG A 172 16.07 2.40 11.88
N ILE A 173 15.34 3.46 11.52
CA ILE A 173 15.54 4.15 10.24
C ILE A 173 16.95 4.75 10.18
N LEU A 174 17.40 5.44 11.24
CA LEU A 174 18.72 6.06 11.28
C LEU A 174 19.85 5.02 11.27
N GLU A 175 19.68 3.87 11.94
CA GLU A 175 20.62 2.74 11.88
C GLU A 175 20.74 2.20 10.45
N GLU A 176 19.63 1.94 9.76
CA GLU A 176 19.62 1.43 8.38
C GLU A 176 20.31 2.39 7.41
N LEU A 177 20.10 3.71 7.57
CA LEU A 177 20.72 4.73 6.71
C LEU A 177 22.23 4.91 6.95
N GLN A 178 22.78 4.43 8.09
CA GLN A 178 24.21 4.48 8.37
C GLN A 178 24.96 3.23 7.88
N GLU A 179 24.25 2.14 7.59
CA GLU A 179 24.84 0.89 7.10
C GLU A 179 25.01 0.86 5.55
N GLU A 180 24.47 1.85 4.82
CA GLU A 180 24.70 2.05 3.37
C GLU A 180 25.97 2.89 3.13
#